data_36a988060317b3bcf7abe39e4095f3db
#
_entry.id   36a988060317b3bcf7abe39e4095f3db
#
_cell.length_a   1.000
_cell.length_b   1.000
_cell.length_c   1.000
_cell.angle_alpha   90.00
_cell.angle_beta   90.00
_cell.angle_gamma   90.00
#
_symmetry.space_group_name_H-M   'P 1'
#
loop_
_entity.id
_entity.type
_entity.pdbx_description
1 polymer ?
#
loop_
_entity_poly.entity_id
_entity_poly.type
_entity_poly.pdbx_seq_one_letter_code
_entity_poly.pdbx_strand_id
1 'polypeptide(L)'
;MDLKGRLLANRYEILEKIGSGGMATVYKAKCHVLNRYVAIKILRDEFTTDEEFVKRFEVEAQSAASITHPNIVSVYDVGVDGNLHYIVMELVKGKTLKDIIVEEKGPLPWKWSVNIAIQIASALETAHKNHIIHR
;
A
#
# COMPACT_ATOMS: atom_id res chain seq x y z
N MET A 1 -13.12 13.68 3.22
CA MET A 1 -14.20 12.79 3.69
C MET A 1 -13.66 11.92 4.82
N ASP A 2 -14.33 11.90 5.94
CA ASP A 2 -13.94 11.00 7.04
C ASP A 2 -14.61 9.64 6.81
N LEU A 3 -13.80 8.62 6.57
CA LEU A 3 -14.27 7.25 6.31
C LEU A 3 -14.20 6.35 7.56
N LYS A 4 -13.79 6.90 8.69
CA LYS A 4 -13.68 6.14 9.94
C LYS A 4 -15.01 5.49 10.33
N GLY A 5 -14.97 4.21 10.63
CA GLY A 5 -16.13 3.41 10.99
C GLY A 5 -16.91 2.86 9.80
N ARG A 6 -16.59 3.26 8.57
CA ARG A 6 -17.24 2.72 7.38
C ARG A 6 -16.81 1.28 7.14
N LEU A 7 -17.79 0.44 6.79
CA LEU A 7 -17.57 -0.97 6.46
C LEU A 7 -17.61 -1.14 4.93
N LEU A 8 -16.47 -1.51 4.34
CA LEU A 8 -16.34 -1.77 2.91
C LEU A 8 -16.64 -3.25 2.63
N ALA A 9 -17.47 -3.52 1.62
CA ALA A 9 -17.85 -4.86 1.16
C ALA A 9 -18.31 -5.78 2.31
N ASN A 10 -18.91 -5.24 3.35
CA ASN A 10 -19.32 -5.96 4.56
C ASN A 10 -18.20 -6.75 5.25
N ARG A 11 -16.93 -6.39 5.04
CA ARG A 11 -15.81 -7.12 5.65
C ARG A 11 -14.66 -6.27 6.17
N TYR A 12 -14.45 -5.06 5.64
CA TYR A 12 -13.33 -4.20 6.03
C TYR A 12 -13.84 -2.95 6.74
N GLU A 13 -13.62 -2.86 8.05
CA GLU A 13 -13.94 -1.68 8.84
C GLU A 13 -12.77 -0.72 8.85
N ILE A 14 -12.97 0.50 8.36
CA ILE A 14 -11.97 1.56 8.36
C ILE A 14 -11.79 2.11 9.77
N LEU A 15 -10.57 2.07 10.30
CA LEU A 15 -10.25 2.50 11.65
C LEU A 15 -9.63 3.89 11.71
N GLU A 16 -8.53 4.11 10.97
CA GLU A 16 -7.81 5.38 10.99
C GLU A 16 -6.99 5.59 9.72
N LYS A 17 -6.78 6.86 9.37
CA LYS A 17 -5.89 7.24 8.28
C LYS A 17 -4.43 7.09 8.73
N ILE A 18 -3.62 6.39 7.93
CA ILE A 18 -2.20 6.15 8.22
C ILE A 18 -1.25 6.75 7.17
N GLY A 19 -1.76 7.16 6.03
CA GLY A 19 -0.93 7.76 4.99
C GLY A 19 -1.73 8.46 3.91
N SER A 20 -1.04 9.27 3.11
CA SER A 20 -1.64 10.00 2.01
C SER A 20 -0.62 10.16 0.89
N GLY A 21 -0.99 9.77 -0.31
CA GLY A 21 -0.20 9.95 -1.53
C GLY A 21 -0.88 10.90 -2.52
N GLY A 22 -0.34 10.98 -3.72
CA GLY A 22 -0.87 11.86 -4.78
C GLY A 22 -2.32 11.57 -5.16
N MET A 23 -2.65 10.30 -5.45
CA MET A 23 -3.97 9.87 -5.93
C MET A 23 -4.82 9.14 -4.91
N ALA A 24 -4.23 8.66 -3.83
CA ALA A 24 -4.89 7.79 -2.88
C ALA A 24 -4.57 8.13 -1.43
N THR A 25 -5.46 7.73 -0.55
CA THR A 25 -5.28 7.80 0.90
C THR A 25 -5.24 6.39 1.46
N VAL A 26 -4.34 6.14 2.41
CA VAL A 26 -4.19 4.82 3.03
C VAL A 26 -4.75 4.82 4.45
N TYR A 27 -5.54 3.81 4.74
CA TYR A 27 -6.17 3.61 6.05
C TYR A 27 -5.77 2.28 6.66
N LYS A 28 -5.67 2.25 7.98
CA LYS A 28 -5.70 1.01 8.74
C LYS A 28 -7.14 0.54 8.83
N ALA A 29 -7.37 -0.75 8.61
CA ALA A 29 -8.70 -1.34 8.69
C ALA A 29 -8.66 -2.72 9.36
N LYS A 30 -9.81 -3.17 9.80
CA LYS A 30 -10.03 -4.51 10.35
C LYS A 30 -10.79 -5.36 9.33
N CYS A 31 -10.21 -6.48 8.93
CA CYS A 31 -10.93 -7.49 8.18
C CYS A 31 -11.69 -8.39 9.15
N HIS A 32 -13.02 -8.27 9.20
CA HIS A 32 -13.84 -9.04 10.12
C HIS A 32 -14.00 -10.51 9.71
N VAL A 33 -13.83 -10.83 8.43
CA VAL A 33 -13.90 -12.20 7.93
C VAL A 33 -12.69 -13.03 8.36
N LEU A 34 -11.49 -12.46 8.21
CA LEU A 34 -10.23 -13.13 8.55
C LEU A 34 -9.68 -12.72 9.93
N ASN A 35 -10.40 -11.85 10.64
CA ASN A 35 -10.02 -11.35 11.96
C ASN A 35 -8.58 -10.85 12.05
N ARG A 36 -8.20 -9.99 11.10
CA ARG A 36 -6.86 -9.38 11.07
C ARG A 36 -6.91 -7.92 10.62
N TYR A 37 -5.87 -7.18 10.98
CA TYR A 37 -5.68 -5.81 10.50
C TYR A 37 -5.04 -5.83 9.12
N VAL A 38 -5.45 -4.86 8.29
CA VAL A 38 -4.97 -4.67 6.92
C VAL A 38 -4.75 -3.17 6.65
N ALA A 39 -4.02 -2.84 5.61
CA ALA A 39 -3.98 -1.50 5.05
C ALA A 39 -4.92 -1.43 3.84
N ILE A 40 -5.68 -0.37 3.73
CA ILE A 40 -6.57 -0.13 2.58
C ILE A 40 -6.18 1.18 1.91
N LYS A 41 -5.80 1.10 0.66
CA LYS A 41 -5.50 2.24 -0.20
C LYS A 41 -6.78 2.59 -0.97
N ILE A 42 -7.30 3.80 -0.78
CA ILE A 42 -8.54 4.26 -1.40
C ILE A 42 -8.23 5.40 -2.36
N LEU A 43 -8.70 5.27 -3.60
CA LEU A 43 -8.59 6.31 -4.61
C LEU A 43 -9.38 7.55 -4.16
N ARG A 44 -8.77 8.73 -4.22
CA ARG A 44 -9.44 9.98 -3.82
C ARG A 44 -10.62 10.28 -4.75
N ASP A 45 -11.66 10.85 -4.19
CA ASP A 45 -12.91 11.17 -4.90
C ASP A 45 -12.71 11.99 -6.18
N GLU A 46 -11.76 12.90 -6.18
CA GLU A 46 -11.41 13.75 -7.32
C GLU A 46 -10.91 12.98 -8.55
N PHE A 47 -10.45 11.74 -8.36
CA PHE A 47 -9.95 10.86 -9.43
C PHE A 47 -10.94 9.75 -9.81
N THR A 48 -12.02 9.57 -9.08
CA THR A 48 -12.98 8.47 -9.32
C THR A 48 -13.84 8.67 -10.57
N THR A 49 -13.95 9.89 -11.06
CA THR A 49 -14.68 10.23 -12.29
C THR A 49 -13.82 10.13 -13.55
N ASP A 50 -12.50 9.98 -13.41
CA ASP A 50 -11.58 9.85 -14.51
C ASP A 50 -11.23 8.36 -14.73
N GLU A 51 -11.76 7.77 -15.80
CA GLU A 51 -11.60 6.34 -16.12
C GLU A 51 -10.12 5.96 -16.29
N GLU A 52 -9.26 6.85 -16.74
CA GLU A 52 -7.83 6.58 -16.90
C GLU A 52 -7.16 6.38 -15.54
N PHE A 53 -7.46 7.22 -14.54
CA PHE A 53 -6.94 7.09 -13.19
C PHE A 53 -7.45 5.83 -12.50
N VAL A 54 -8.74 5.53 -12.64
CA VAL A 54 -9.35 4.31 -12.10
C VAL A 54 -8.69 3.08 -12.68
N LYS A 55 -8.55 3.03 -14.01
CA LYS A 55 -7.92 1.90 -14.70
C LYS A 55 -6.46 1.72 -14.28
N ARG A 56 -5.70 2.81 -14.18
CA ARG A 56 -4.30 2.78 -13.72
C ARG A 56 -4.20 2.23 -12.30
N PHE A 57 -5.07 2.67 -11.41
CA PHE A 57 -5.16 2.20 -10.03
C PHE A 57 -5.42 0.68 -9.95
N GLU A 58 -6.37 0.18 -10.73
CA GLU A 58 -6.71 -1.24 -10.79
C GLU A 58 -5.57 -2.09 -11.39
N VAL A 59 -4.97 -1.64 -12.49
CA VAL A 59 -3.85 -2.34 -13.14
C VAL A 59 -2.63 -2.41 -12.22
N GLU A 60 -2.32 -1.34 -11.51
CA GLU A 60 -1.24 -1.32 -10.52
C GLU A 60 -1.46 -2.36 -9.43
N ALA A 61 -2.69 -2.45 -8.92
CA ALA A 61 -3.06 -3.42 -7.90
C ALA A 61 -2.95 -4.87 -8.41
N GLN A 62 -3.49 -5.14 -9.60
CA GLN A 62 -3.43 -6.47 -10.20
C GLN A 62 -1.98 -6.92 -10.47
N SER A 63 -1.14 -6.00 -10.94
CA SER A 63 0.28 -6.26 -11.16
C SER A 63 1.00 -6.59 -9.86
N ALA A 64 0.77 -5.82 -8.81
CA ALA A 64 1.35 -6.06 -7.49
C ALA A 64 0.83 -7.36 -6.87
N ALA A 65 -0.43 -7.70 -7.07
CA ALA A 65 -1.04 -8.92 -6.54
C ALA A 65 -0.42 -10.21 -7.11
N SER A 66 0.19 -10.14 -8.29
CA SER A 66 0.86 -11.28 -8.92
C SER A 66 2.23 -11.62 -8.33
N ILE A 67 2.78 -10.73 -7.48
CA ILE A 67 4.12 -10.88 -6.91
C ILE A 67 4.03 -11.32 -5.46
N THR A 68 4.82 -12.35 -5.10
CA THR A 68 5.08 -12.74 -3.72
C THR A 68 6.58 -12.63 -3.46
N HIS A 69 6.97 -11.74 -2.56
CA HIS A 69 8.36 -11.51 -2.19
C HIS A 69 8.44 -10.96 -0.75
N PRO A 70 9.42 -11.38 0.07
CA PRO A 70 9.51 -10.95 1.47
C PRO A 70 9.74 -9.43 1.64
N ASN A 71 10.26 -8.76 0.63
CA ASN A 71 10.52 -7.31 0.65
C ASN A 71 9.53 -6.49 -0.20
N ILE A 72 8.42 -7.09 -0.58
CA ILE A 72 7.30 -6.42 -1.29
C ILE A 72 6.02 -6.63 -0.50
N VAL A 73 5.30 -5.55 -0.25
CA VAL A 73 4.00 -5.58 0.43
C VAL A 73 3.01 -6.41 -0.40
N SER A 74 2.36 -7.39 0.24
CA SER A 74 1.38 -8.25 -0.42
C SER A 74 0.06 -7.53 -0.63
N VAL A 75 -0.51 -7.66 -1.82
CA VAL A 75 -1.88 -7.22 -2.12
C VAL A 75 -2.82 -8.40 -1.89
N TYR A 76 -3.84 -8.18 -1.06
CA TYR A 76 -4.79 -9.22 -0.68
C TYR A 76 -6.08 -9.20 -1.49
N ASP A 77 -6.56 -8.01 -1.84
CA ASP A 77 -7.85 -7.85 -2.50
C ASP A 77 -7.94 -6.50 -3.22
N VAL A 78 -8.84 -6.42 -4.17
CA VAL A 78 -9.18 -5.20 -4.90
C VAL A 78 -10.70 -5.14 -5.03
N GLY A 79 -11.29 -3.99 -4.81
CA GLY A 79 -12.74 -3.87 -4.93
C GLY A 79 -13.24 -2.46 -5.14
N VAL A 80 -14.55 -2.40 -5.30
CA VAL A 80 -15.30 -1.16 -5.42
C VAL A 80 -16.51 -1.25 -4.50
N ASP A 81 -16.71 -0.24 -3.68
CA ASP A 81 -17.87 -0.10 -2.80
C ASP A 81 -18.49 1.28 -3.04
N GLY A 82 -19.62 1.30 -3.74
CA GLY A 82 -20.21 2.56 -4.24
C GLY A 82 -19.23 3.23 -5.20
N ASN A 83 -18.77 4.43 -4.84
CA ASN A 83 -17.77 5.19 -5.61
C ASN A 83 -16.35 5.00 -5.10
N LEU A 84 -16.14 4.18 -4.08
CA LEU A 84 -14.83 3.96 -3.49
C LEU A 84 -14.11 2.79 -4.17
N HIS A 85 -13.08 3.11 -4.92
CA HIS A 85 -12.14 2.14 -5.47
C HIS A 85 -11.04 1.91 -4.44
N TYR A 86 -10.79 0.66 -4.06
CA TYR A 86 -9.85 0.35 -2.98
C TYR A 86 -9.00 -0.88 -3.28
N ILE A 87 -7.81 -0.87 -2.68
CA ILE A 87 -6.87 -1.98 -2.69
C ILE A 87 -6.61 -2.37 -1.24
N VAL A 88 -6.77 -3.65 -0.92
CA VAL A 88 -6.46 -4.20 0.40
C VAL A 88 -5.08 -4.83 0.35
N MET A 89 -4.23 -4.45 1.29
CA MET A 89 -2.85 -4.92 1.33
C MET A 89 -2.39 -5.21 2.75
N GLU A 90 -1.25 -5.84 2.84
CA GLU A 90 -0.55 -6.09 4.09
C GLU A 90 -0.33 -4.78 4.86
N LEU A 91 -0.67 -4.80 6.15
CA LEU A 91 -0.35 -3.70 7.06
C LEU A 91 1.07 -3.88 7.59
N VAL A 92 1.97 -3.01 7.18
CA VAL A 92 3.34 -2.98 7.68
C VAL A 92 3.38 -2.14 8.94
N LYS A 93 3.82 -2.74 10.04
CA LYS A 93 4.04 -2.04 11.32
C LYS A 93 5.48 -1.56 11.39
N GLY A 94 5.66 -0.34 11.84
CA GLY A 94 6.98 0.25 12.01
C GLY A 94 7.11 1.61 11.32
N LYS A 95 8.37 2.00 11.08
CA LYS A 95 8.72 3.30 10.52
C LYS A 95 9.12 3.18 9.05
N THR A 96 8.92 4.25 8.29
CA THR A 96 9.49 4.35 6.95
C THR A 96 11.00 4.58 7.02
N LEU A 97 11.72 4.24 5.98
CA LEU A 97 13.15 4.56 5.87
C LEU A 97 13.40 6.07 6.01
N LYS A 98 12.53 6.89 5.45
CA LYS A 98 12.59 8.35 5.59
C LYS A 98 12.51 8.79 7.05
N ASP A 99 11.58 8.22 7.82
CA ASP A 99 11.45 8.54 9.25
C ASP A 99 12.72 8.17 10.02
N ILE A 100 13.31 7.02 9.72
CA ILE A 100 14.56 6.58 10.34
C ILE A 100 15.71 7.55 10.02
N ILE A 101 15.84 7.95 8.76
CA ILE A 101 16.88 8.91 8.33
C ILE A 101 16.72 10.24 9.05
N VAL A 102 15.50 10.74 9.17
CA VAL A 102 15.22 12.03 9.86
C VAL A 102 15.51 11.93 11.36
N GLU A 103 15.15 10.83 12.02
CA GLU A 103 15.36 10.64 13.45
C GLU A 103 16.84 10.49 13.83
N GLU A 104 17.65 9.89 12.98
CA GLU A 104 19.07 9.60 13.24
C GLU A 104 19.98 10.81 13.08
N LYS A 105 19.66 11.98 12.97
CA LYS A 105 20.47 13.23 12.98
C LYS A 105 21.94 13.11 12.53
N GLY A 106 22.27 12.09 11.71
CA GLY A 106 23.61 11.81 11.23
C GLY A 106 23.65 10.62 10.28
N PRO A 107 24.86 10.22 9.82
CA PRO A 107 24.99 9.07 8.92
C PRO A 107 24.50 7.78 9.57
N LEU A 108 23.74 6.99 8.83
CA LEU A 108 23.37 5.64 9.24
C LEU A 108 24.58 4.70 9.18
N PRO A 109 24.66 3.65 10.03
CA PRO A 109 25.71 2.64 9.93
C PRO A 109 25.74 2.06 8.52
N TRP A 110 26.92 2.03 7.90
CA TRP A 110 27.05 1.62 6.49
C TRP A 110 26.65 0.16 6.25
N LYS A 111 26.90 -0.74 7.20
CA LYS A 111 26.50 -2.15 7.09
C LYS A 111 24.99 -2.30 7.08
N TRP A 112 24.30 -1.55 7.93
CA TRP A 112 22.84 -1.51 7.96
C TRP A 112 22.26 -0.94 6.65
N SER A 113 22.86 0.14 6.13
CA SER A 113 22.44 0.78 4.88
C SER A 113 22.62 -0.15 3.69
N VAL A 114 23.74 -0.88 3.62
CA VAL A 114 23.99 -1.89 2.56
C VAL A 114 22.97 -3.02 2.65
N ASN A 115 22.65 -3.51 3.85
CA ASN A 115 21.64 -4.56 4.03
C ASN A 115 20.26 -4.12 3.52
N ILE A 116 19.83 -2.91 3.86
CA ILE A 116 18.57 -2.36 3.35
C ILE A 116 18.61 -2.22 1.82
N ALA A 117 19.71 -1.72 1.26
CA ALA A 117 19.88 -1.59 -0.18
C ALA A 117 19.79 -2.95 -0.91
N ILE A 118 20.36 -4.01 -0.34
CA ILE A 118 20.28 -5.37 -0.89
C ILE A 118 18.82 -5.86 -0.90
N GLN A 119 18.07 -5.63 0.16
CA GLN A 119 16.65 -6.02 0.24
C GLN A 119 15.81 -5.26 -0.79
N ILE A 120 16.03 -3.97 -0.95
CA ILE A 120 15.36 -3.15 -1.96
C ILE A 120 15.71 -3.63 -3.37
N ALA A 121 16.99 -3.89 -3.64
CA ALA A 121 17.45 -4.39 -4.94
C ALA A 121 16.83 -5.76 -5.27
N SER A 122 16.73 -6.65 -4.30
CA SER A 122 16.07 -7.95 -4.44
C SER A 122 14.59 -7.81 -4.81
N ALA A 123 13.88 -6.91 -4.15
CA ALA A 123 12.49 -6.58 -4.46
C ALA A 123 12.34 -6.04 -5.89
N LEU A 124 13.17 -5.08 -6.26
CA LEU A 124 13.16 -4.49 -7.59
C LEU A 124 13.50 -5.49 -8.69
N GLU A 125 14.46 -6.39 -8.45
CA GLU A 125 14.79 -7.48 -9.38
C GLU A 125 13.57 -8.35 -9.66
N THR A 126 12.84 -8.76 -8.62
CA THR A 126 11.63 -9.56 -8.76
C THR A 126 10.54 -8.79 -9.52
N ALA A 127 10.32 -7.53 -9.19
CA ALA A 127 9.35 -6.68 -9.88
C ALA A 127 9.70 -6.54 -11.38
N HIS A 128 10.97 -6.25 -11.70
CA HIS A 128 11.42 -6.09 -13.08
C HIS A 128 11.32 -7.40 -13.89
N LYS A 129 11.59 -8.56 -13.28
CA LYS A 129 11.37 -9.87 -13.92
C LYS A 129 9.90 -10.11 -14.28
N ASN A 130 8.98 -9.49 -13.53
CA ASN A 130 7.54 -9.54 -13.78
C ASN A 130 7.04 -8.34 -14.60
N HIS A 131 7.94 -7.61 -15.25
CA HIS A 131 7.65 -6.45 -16.09
C HIS A 131 6.97 -5.28 -15.35
N ILE A 132 7.22 -5.15 -14.05
CA ILE A 132 6.71 -4.08 -13.21
C ILE A 132 7.83 -3.10 -12.89
N ILE A 133 7.60 -1.84 -13.19
CA ILE A 133 8.53 -0.74 -12.88
C ILE A 133 7.90 0.14 -11.80
N HIS A 134 8.63 0.37 -10.73
CA HIS A 134 8.22 1.29 -9.66
C HIS A 134 8.46 2.74 -10.14
N ARG A 135 7.42 3.40 -10.46
CA ARG A 135 7.47 4.78 -10.98
C ARG A 135 7.42 5.84 -9.88
#